data_0b4eb239ef79a18492a2941b11470e51
#
_entry.id   0b4eb239ef79a18492a2941b11470e51
#
_cell.length_a   1.000
_cell.length_b   1.000
_cell.length_c   1.000
_cell.angle_alpha   90.00
_cell.angle_beta   90.00
_cell.angle_gamma   90.00
#
_symmetry.space_group_name_H-M   'P 1'
#
loop_
_entity.id
_entity.type
_entity.pdbx_description
1 polymer ?
#
loop_
_entity_poly.entity_id
_entity_poly.type
_entity_poly.pdbx_seq_one_letter_code
_entity_poly.pdbx_strand_id
1 'polypeptide(L)'
;THNMLGFIQKLFGGSKSEKDVKSIQPIVAQVNGYFVAYQSLTNDQLRAKTGEFKARIQQHLQAINAEIEQLNASAEALSFSDFVSKDNIYQEVDILKKKRNDEIEAILKEIAPEAFAVVKETGRRFSQNDVLVSGVTELDRQLAVNHDYVRIENDQTHFKNTWTAGGGTISWNMVHYDVQLIGGYVLHTGKIAEMATGEGKTLVSTLPAYLNALAGEGVHIVTVNDYLARRDSEWNGPIFEWLGVTVDCID
;
A
#
# COMPACT_ATOMS: atom_id res chain seq x y z
N THR A 1 5.51 -13.86 -44.83
CA THR A 1 6.56 -13.17 -44.02
C THR A 1 6.15 -12.90 -42.56
N HIS A 2 4.85 -12.93 -42.22
CA HIS A 2 4.37 -12.68 -40.84
C HIS A 2 4.57 -13.85 -39.86
N ASN A 3 4.75 -15.08 -40.33
CA ASN A 3 4.86 -16.24 -39.44
C ASN A 3 6.29 -16.52 -38.92
N MET A 4 7.32 -15.92 -39.51
CA MET A 4 8.71 -16.20 -39.13
C MET A 4 9.12 -15.41 -37.87
N LEU A 5 8.63 -14.20 -37.68
CA LEU A 5 8.89 -13.41 -36.46
C LEU A 5 8.24 -14.04 -35.21
N GLY A 6 7.03 -14.59 -35.32
CA GLY A 6 6.36 -15.30 -34.23
C GLY A 6 7.05 -16.63 -33.86
N PHE A 7 7.68 -17.30 -34.81
CA PHE A 7 8.44 -18.52 -34.57
C PHE A 7 9.79 -18.21 -33.89
N ILE A 8 10.47 -17.14 -34.29
CA ILE A 8 11.70 -16.67 -33.68
C ILE A 8 11.46 -16.18 -32.24
N GLN A 9 10.35 -15.47 -31.96
CA GLN A 9 9.98 -15.08 -30.60
C GLN A 9 9.72 -16.30 -29.69
N LYS A 10 9.13 -17.38 -30.18
CA LYS A 10 8.97 -18.64 -29.42
C LYS A 10 10.28 -19.38 -29.18
N LEU A 11 11.27 -19.30 -30.07
CA LEU A 11 12.58 -19.93 -29.91
C LEU A 11 13.48 -19.19 -28.89
N PHE A 12 13.32 -17.86 -28.73
CA PHE A 12 14.16 -17.04 -27.82
C PHE A 12 13.47 -16.70 -26.47
N GLY A 13 12.43 -17.46 -26.10
CA GLY A 13 11.83 -17.43 -24.76
C GLY A 13 11.09 -16.13 -24.46
N GLY A 14 9.85 -16.02 -24.93
CA GLY A 14 8.85 -15.06 -24.49
C GLY A 14 9.20 -13.56 -24.60
N SER A 15 8.21 -12.70 -24.72
CA SER A 15 8.41 -11.25 -24.60
C SER A 15 8.95 -10.88 -23.21
N LYS A 16 9.57 -9.70 -23.07
CA LYS A 16 10.03 -9.20 -21.76
C LYS A 16 8.89 -9.21 -20.74
N SER A 17 7.70 -8.84 -21.16
CA SER A 17 6.47 -8.85 -20.35
C SER A 17 6.12 -10.26 -19.84
N GLU A 18 6.21 -11.29 -20.69
CA GLU A 18 5.95 -12.68 -20.25
C GLU A 18 6.98 -13.18 -19.24
N LYS A 19 8.25 -12.77 -19.37
CA LYS A 19 9.30 -13.09 -18.40
C LYS A 19 9.06 -12.39 -17.08
N ASP A 20 8.68 -11.09 -17.12
CA ASP A 20 8.35 -10.32 -15.93
C ASP A 20 7.14 -10.93 -15.20
N VAL A 21 6.06 -11.27 -15.90
CA VAL A 21 4.89 -11.96 -15.33
C VAL A 21 5.29 -13.30 -14.69
N LYS A 22 6.09 -14.12 -15.37
CA LYS A 22 6.57 -15.39 -14.79
C LYS A 22 7.39 -15.19 -13.51
N SER A 23 8.21 -14.15 -13.45
CA SER A 23 9.03 -13.85 -12.26
C SER A 23 8.20 -13.44 -11.05
N ILE A 24 6.97 -12.93 -11.27
CA ILE A 24 6.04 -12.49 -10.21
C ILE A 24 5.16 -13.63 -9.70
N GLN A 25 4.97 -14.71 -10.46
CA GLN A 25 4.13 -15.85 -10.06
C GLN A 25 4.44 -16.41 -8.64
N PRO A 26 5.69 -16.56 -8.22
CA PRO A 26 6.02 -16.98 -6.86
C PRO A 26 5.48 -16.01 -5.79
N ILE A 27 5.49 -14.71 -6.07
CA ILE A 27 4.94 -13.68 -5.17
C ILE A 27 3.42 -13.85 -5.05
N VAL A 28 2.71 -14.04 -6.19
CA VAL A 28 1.27 -14.30 -6.20
C VAL A 28 0.94 -15.55 -5.40
N ALA A 29 1.71 -16.62 -5.54
CA ALA A 29 1.53 -17.84 -4.75
C ALA A 29 1.69 -17.58 -3.24
N GLN A 30 2.68 -16.77 -2.84
CA GLN A 30 2.85 -16.37 -1.44
C GLN A 30 1.66 -15.53 -0.94
N VAL A 31 1.21 -14.52 -1.72
CA VAL A 31 0.02 -13.72 -1.39
C VAL A 31 -1.18 -14.62 -1.14
N ASN A 32 -1.43 -15.58 -2.04
CA ASN A 32 -2.56 -16.51 -1.90
C ASN A 32 -2.39 -17.45 -0.69
N GLY A 33 -1.18 -17.85 -0.34
CA GLY A 33 -0.89 -18.61 0.87
C GLY A 33 -1.24 -17.82 2.14
N TYR A 34 -0.77 -16.57 2.25
CA TYR A 34 -1.13 -15.68 3.35
C TYR A 34 -2.63 -15.35 3.37
N PHE A 35 -3.24 -15.12 2.21
CA PHE A 35 -4.67 -14.87 2.10
C PHE A 35 -5.52 -16.00 2.70
N VAL A 36 -5.16 -17.27 2.44
CA VAL A 36 -5.83 -18.42 3.05
C VAL A 36 -5.61 -18.46 4.56
N ALA A 37 -4.37 -18.24 5.01
CA ALA A 37 -4.04 -18.23 6.44
C ALA A 37 -4.79 -17.11 7.20
N TYR A 38 -4.92 -15.94 6.59
CA TYR A 38 -5.57 -14.77 7.22
C TYR A 38 -7.09 -14.87 7.35
N GLN A 39 -7.73 -15.81 6.66
CA GLN A 39 -9.16 -16.09 6.83
C GLN A 39 -9.51 -16.54 8.25
N SER A 40 -8.57 -17.16 8.97
CA SER A 40 -8.74 -17.60 10.36
C SER A 40 -8.58 -16.49 11.40
N LEU A 41 -8.04 -15.32 11.01
CA LEU A 41 -7.84 -14.20 11.91
C LEU A 41 -9.16 -13.51 12.24
N THR A 42 -9.29 -13.00 13.48
CA THR A 42 -10.36 -12.07 13.84
C THR A 42 -10.18 -10.74 13.09
N ASN A 43 -11.20 -9.89 13.10
CA ASN A 43 -11.09 -8.54 12.51
C ASN A 43 -9.99 -7.72 13.17
N ASP A 44 -9.87 -7.78 14.50
CA ASP A 44 -8.82 -7.08 15.23
C ASP A 44 -7.43 -7.59 14.90
N GLN A 45 -7.26 -8.90 14.77
CA GLN A 45 -5.98 -9.50 14.38
C GLN A 45 -5.58 -9.10 12.94
N LEU A 46 -6.54 -9.03 12.02
CA LEU A 46 -6.24 -8.59 10.65
C LEU A 46 -5.86 -7.11 10.61
N ARG A 47 -6.59 -6.25 11.33
CA ARG A 47 -6.28 -4.82 11.47
C ARG A 47 -4.91 -4.58 12.12
N ALA A 48 -4.56 -5.40 13.11
CA ALA A 48 -3.27 -5.32 13.82
C ALA A 48 -2.07 -5.57 12.89
N LYS A 49 -2.24 -6.26 11.75
CA LYS A 49 -1.17 -6.48 10.76
C LYS A 49 -0.53 -5.18 10.27
N THR A 50 -1.31 -4.11 10.12
CA THR A 50 -0.77 -2.78 9.76
C THR A 50 0.28 -2.29 10.79
N GLY A 51 -0.01 -2.43 12.08
CA GLY A 51 0.93 -2.11 13.15
C GLY A 51 2.17 -3.00 13.15
N GLU A 52 1.99 -4.31 12.92
CA GLU A 52 3.09 -5.27 12.83
C GLU A 52 4.04 -4.91 11.67
N PHE A 53 3.51 -4.57 10.49
CA PHE A 53 4.33 -4.15 9.35
C PHE A 53 5.08 -2.86 9.62
N LYS A 54 4.40 -1.85 10.17
CA LYS A 54 5.05 -0.58 10.55
C LYS A 54 6.18 -0.80 11.55
N ALA A 55 5.99 -1.68 12.53
CA ALA A 55 7.02 -2.04 13.52
C ALA A 55 8.22 -2.74 12.86
N ARG A 56 7.99 -3.68 11.93
CA ARG A 56 9.06 -4.35 11.17
C ARG A 56 9.88 -3.34 10.36
N ILE A 57 9.22 -2.39 9.68
CA ILE A 57 9.89 -1.33 8.91
C ILE A 57 10.72 -0.44 9.84
N GLN A 58 10.15 0.01 10.96
CA GLN A 58 10.86 0.84 11.94
C GLN A 58 12.08 0.12 12.51
N GLN A 59 11.97 -1.15 12.85
CA GLN A 59 13.08 -1.96 13.35
C GLN A 59 14.18 -2.10 12.30
N HIS A 60 13.81 -2.34 11.04
CA HIS A 60 14.76 -2.45 9.92
C HIS A 60 15.54 -1.16 9.69
N LEU A 61 14.89 -0.01 9.84
CA LEU A 61 15.47 1.31 9.60
C LEU A 61 16.15 1.92 10.85
N GLN A 62 16.07 1.27 12.02
CA GLN A 62 16.48 1.86 13.30
C GLN A 62 17.93 2.37 13.29
N ALA A 63 18.87 1.59 12.79
CA ALA A 63 20.29 1.94 12.79
C ALA A 63 20.57 3.16 11.89
N ILE A 64 20.05 3.17 10.67
CA ILE A 64 20.27 4.26 9.72
C ILE A 64 19.57 5.54 10.16
N ASN A 65 18.38 5.46 10.76
CA ASN A 65 17.68 6.62 11.31
C ASN A 65 18.47 7.23 12.48
N ALA A 66 19.02 6.42 13.40
CA ALA A 66 19.84 6.89 14.51
C ALA A 66 21.12 7.59 14.02
N GLU A 67 21.75 7.07 12.97
CA GLU A 67 22.95 7.69 12.37
C GLU A 67 22.62 9.06 11.75
N ILE A 68 21.50 9.17 11.01
CA ILE A 68 21.01 10.43 10.44
C ILE A 68 20.70 11.45 11.54
N GLU A 69 20.03 11.04 12.62
CA GLU A 69 19.72 11.91 13.76
C GLU A 69 20.99 12.42 14.45
N GLN A 70 21.98 11.56 14.66
CA GLN A 70 23.25 11.93 15.27
C GLN A 70 24.02 12.94 14.42
N LEU A 71 24.06 12.76 13.10
CA LEU A 71 24.71 13.71 12.18
C LEU A 71 23.99 15.05 12.17
N ASN A 72 22.66 15.06 12.11
CA ASN A 72 21.88 16.30 12.19
C ASN A 72 22.14 17.05 13.50
N ALA A 73 22.11 16.35 14.63
CA ALA A 73 22.43 16.95 15.93
C ALA A 73 23.88 17.52 15.99
N SER A 74 24.84 16.83 15.38
CA SER A 74 26.22 17.30 15.26
C SER A 74 26.31 18.57 14.41
N ALA A 75 25.58 18.66 13.30
CA ALA A 75 25.54 19.86 12.46
C ALA A 75 24.91 21.07 13.19
N GLU A 76 23.84 20.81 13.97
CA GLU A 76 23.18 21.86 14.76
C GLU A 76 24.09 22.41 15.89
N ALA A 77 24.93 21.55 16.46
CA ALA A 77 25.87 21.95 17.53
C ALA A 77 27.05 22.81 17.04
N LEU A 78 27.35 22.83 15.73
CA LEU A 78 28.43 23.65 15.18
C LEU A 78 28.07 25.13 15.16
N SER A 79 29.10 25.99 15.28
CA SER A 79 28.96 27.45 15.16
C SER A 79 28.45 27.85 13.77
N PHE A 80 27.78 29.01 13.70
CA PHE A 80 27.32 29.58 12.43
C PHE A 80 28.46 29.84 11.42
N SER A 81 29.68 30.06 11.92
CA SER A 81 30.86 30.28 11.09
C SER A 81 31.46 29.01 10.47
N ASP A 82 31.04 27.81 10.91
CA ASP A 82 31.62 26.55 10.46
C ASP A 82 30.87 25.95 9.24
N PHE A 83 30.66 26.78 8.23
CA PHE A 83 29.88 26.41 7.04
C PHE A 83 30.41 25.17 6.33
N VAL A 84 31.74 25.05 6.16
CA VAL A 84 32.33 23.91 5.43
C VAL A 84 32.07 22.60 6.17
N SER A 85 32.19 22.61 7.50
CA SER A 85 31.94 21.41 8.31
C SER A 85 30.48 21.04 8.29
N LYS A 86 29.55 22.00 8.35
CA LYS A 86 28.11 21.74 8.22
C LYS A 86 27.75 21.18 6.87
N ASP A 87 28.29 21.76 5.80
CA ASP A 87 28.00 21.29 4.44
C ASP A 87 28.45 19.84 4.25
N ASN A 88 29.61 19.46 4.72
CA ASN A 88 30.11 18.09 4.69
C ASN A 88 29.18 17.13 5.44
N ILE A 89 28.70 17.50 6.63
CA ILE A 89 27.75 16.67 7.39
C ILE A 89 26.43 16.52 6.65
N TYR A 90 25.88 17.59 6.06
CA TYR A 90 24.64 17.50 5.31
C TYR A 90 24.77 16.66 4.03
N GLN A 91 25.94 16.68 3.37
CA GLN A 91 26.22 15.79 2.25
C GLN A 91 26.21 14.31 2.69
N GLU A 92 26.78 14.01 3.87
CA GLU A 92 26.75 12.65 4.44
C GLU A 92 25.32 12.24 4.79
N VAL A 93 24.53 13.14 5.41
CA VAL A 93 23.10 12.91 5.66
C VAL A 93 22.32 12.61 4.37
N ASP A 94 22.61 13.31 3.28
CA ASP A 94 21.93 13.07 2.00
C ASP A 94 22.29 11.70 1.38
N ILE A 95 23.53 11.25 1.59
CA ILE A 95 23.96 9.89 1.21
C ILE A 95 23.19 8.85 2.03
N LEU A 96 23.10 9.04 3.34
CA LEU A 96 22.38 8.15 4.24
C LEU A 96 20.87 8.13 3.95
N LYS A 97 20.26 9.27 3.61
CA LYS A 97 18.85 9.32 3.19
C LYS A 97 18.60 8.50 1.91
N LYS A 98 19.52 8.54 0.94
CA LYS A 98 19.40 7.68 -0.25
C LYS A 98 19.49 6.20 0.12
N LYS A 99 20.48 5.83 0.97
CA LYS A 99 20.59 4.46 1.46
C LYS A 99 19.35 4.04 2.25
N ARG A 100 18.79 4.92 3.08
CA ARG A 100 17.53 4.66 3.81
C ARG A 100 16.37 4.35 2.86
N ASN A 101 16.26 5.05 1.73
CA ASN A 101 15.25 4.76 0.73
C ASN A 101 15.45 3.37 0.10
N ASP A 102 16.68 2.96 -0.18
CA ASP A 102 16.98 1.61 -0.68
C ASP A 102 16.61 0.54 0.37
N GLU A 103 16.84 0.80 1.65
CA GLU A 103 16.42 -0.08 2.75
C GLU A 103 14.89 -0.14 2.90
N ILE A 104 14.17 0.97 2.70
CA ILE A 104 12.70 0.98 2.66
C ILE A 104 12.21 0.09 1.52
N GLU A 105 12.76 0.25 0.31
CA GLU A 105 12.39 -0.60 -0.83
C GLU A 105 12.65 -2.09 -0.57
N ALA A 106 13.76 -2.41 0.10
CA ALA A 106 14.10 -3.79 0.44
C ALA A 106 13.09 -4.41 1.41
N ILE A 107 12.76 -3.74 2.52
CA ILE A 107 11.80 -4.25 3.50
C ILE A 107 10.37 -4.27 2.94
N LEU A 108 9.97 -3.29 2.11
CA LEU A 108 8.66 -3.31 1.45
C LEU A 108 8.52 -4.50 0.50
N LYS A 109 9.55 -4.88 -0.25
CA LYS A 109 9.54 -6.09 -1.07
C LYS A 109 9.38 -7.36 -0.24
N GLU A 110 10.02 -7.42 0.93
CA GLU A 110 9.91 -8.57 1.83
C GLU A 110 8.47 -8.74 2.34
N ILE A 111 7.84 -7.65 2.80
CA ILE A 111 6.49 -7.70 3.39
C ILE A 111 5.37 -7.66 2.34
N ALA A 112 5.66 -7.36 1.07
CA ALA A 112 4.65 -7.20 0.02
C ALA A 112 3.66 -8.37 -0.07
N PRO A 113 4.06 -9.65 -0.02
CA PRO A 113 3.11 -10.75 -0.10
C PRO A 113 2.11 -10.76 1.07
N GLU A 114 2.57 -10.47 2.29
CA GLU A 114 1.71 -10.38 3.47
C GLU A 114 0.77 -9.18 3.39
N ALA A 115 1.29 -8.00 3.03
CA ALA A 115 0.53 -6.77 2.92
C ALA A 115 -0.57 -6.86 1.85
N PHE A 116 -0.26 -7.42 0.68
CA PHE A 116 -1.26 -7.66 -0.37
C PHE A 116 -2.34 -8.65 0.07
N ALA A 117 -1.97 -9.68 0.83
CA ALA A 117 -2.93 -10.62 1.39
C ALA A 117 -3.87 -9.95 2.41
N VAL A 118 -3.37 -9.01 3.22
CA VAL A 118 -4.20 -8.21 4.14
C VAL A 118 -5.23 -7.41 3.38
N VAL A 119 -4.85 -6.70 2.30
CA VAL A 119 -5.78 -5.91 1.49
C VAL A 119 -6.81 -6.82 0.80
N LYS A 120 -6.35 -7.95 0.23
CA LYS A 120 -7.23 -8.93 -0.43
C LYS A 120 -8.24 -9.53 0.55
N GLU A 121 -7.81 -9.91 1.76
CA GLU A 121 -8.68 -10.47 2.80
C GLU A 121 -9.65 -9.42 3.34
N THR A 122 -9.22 -8.18 3.50
CA THR A 122 -10.09 -7.07 3.87
C THR A 122 -11.20 -6.88 2.84
N GLY A 123 -10.85 -6.83 1.56
CA GLY A 123 -11.84 -6.76 0.47
C GLY A 123 -12.83 -7.93 0.50
N ARG A 124 -12.36 -9.17 0.75
CA ARG A 124 -13.23 -10.34 0.92
C ARG A 124 -14.19 -10.18 2.10
N ARG A 125 -13.72 -9.72 3.25
CA ARG A 125 -14.58 -9.51 4.43
C ARG A 125 -15.67 -8.49 4.17
N PHE A 126 -15.34 -7.35 3.58
CA PHE A 126 -16.33 -6.36 3.18
C PHE A 126 -17.32 -6.90 2.14
N SER A 127 -16.87 -7.75 1.21
CA SER A 127 -17.76 -8.33 0.19
C SER A 127 -18.72 -9.40 0.72
N GLN A 128 -18.45 -9.97 1.90
CA GLN A 128 -19.22 -11.07 2.47
C GLN A 128 -20.03 -10.69 3.71
N ASN A 129 -19.85 -9.49 4.24
CA ASN A 129 -20.52 -9.06 5.46
C ASN A 129 -21.05 -7.63 5.29
N ASP A 130 -22.28 -7.39 5.68
CA ASP A 130 -22.89 -6.05 5.64
C ASP A 130 -22.20 -5.08 6.61
N VAL A 131 -21.66 -5.59 7.72
CA VAL A 131 -20.96 -4.83 8.74
C VAL A 131 -19.77 -5.62 9.26
N LEU A 132 -18.60 -4.98 9.34
CA LEU A 132 -17.44 -5.51 10.04
C LEU A 132 -17.33 -4.89 11.43
N VAL A 133 -17.23 -5.73 12.45
CA VAL A 133 -17.13 -5.32 13.85
C VAL A 133 -15.73 -5.58 14.37
N SER A 134 -15.14 -4.58 15.04
CA SER A 134 -13.79 -4.67 15.63
C SER A 134 -13.67 -3.79 16.86
N GLY A 135 -12.56 -3.88 17.59
CA GLY A 135 -12.20 -2.96 18.67
C GLY A 135 -12.04 -1.53 18.15
N VAL A 136 -12.30 -0.56 19.01
CA VAL A 136 -12.24 0.87 18.69
C VAL A 136 -10.79 1.36 18.69
N THR A 137 -10.41 2.07 17.62
CA THR A 137 -9.16 2.83 17.56
C THR A 137 -9.44 4.34 17.62
N GLU A 138 -8.38 5.15 17.81
CA GLU A 138 -8.51 6.61 17.76
C GLU A 138 -8.95 7.10 16.38
N LEU A 139 -8.43 6.48 15.31
CA LEU A 139 -8.87 6.78 13.94
C LEU A 139 -10.37 6.48 13.76
N ASP A 140 -10.86 5.36 14.30
CA ASP A 140 -12.29 5.03 14.21
C ASP A 140 -13.18 6.10 14.87
N ARG A 141 -12.73 6.71 15.99
CA ARG A 141 -13.47 7.81 16.65
C ARG A 141 -13.56 9.03 15.76
N GLN A 142 -12.47 9.37 15.06
CA GLN A 142 -12.43 10.50 14.12
C GLN A 142 -13.32 10.22 12.90
N LEU A 143 -13.25 9.00 12.34
CA LEU A 143 -14.07 8.58 11.20
C LEU A 143 -15.56 8.58 11.53
N ALA A 144 -15.95 8.10 12.71
CA ALA A 144 -17.34 8.04 13.14
C ALA A 144 -18.02 9.43 13.28
N VAL A 145 -17.23 10.50 13.42
CA VAL A 145 -17.76 11.89 13.44
C VAL A 145 -18.09 12.38 12.02
N ASN A 146 -17.31 11.93 11.02
CA ASN A 146 -17.34 12.49 9.67
C ASN A 146 -18.02 11.57 8.64
N HIS A 147 -18.19 10.28 8.95
CA HIS A 147 -18.65 9.28 7.99
C HIS A 147 -19.76 8.41 8.57
N ASP A 148 -20.83 8.22 7.81
CA ASP A 148 -22.00 7.44 8.18
C ASP A 148 -21.84 5.92 8.04
N TYR A 149 -20.75 5.48 7.38
CA TYR A 149 -20.40 4.07 7.28
C TYR A 149 -19.59 3.55 8.49
N VAL A 150 -19.19 4.43 9.42
CA VAL A 150 -18.51 4.07 10.67
C VAL A 150 -19.39 4.46 11.86
N ARG A 151 -19.62 3.53 12.78
CA ARG A 151 -20.34 3.78 14.01
C ARG A 151 -19.62 3.12 15.17
N ILE A 152 -19.70 3.74 16.35
CA ILE A 152 -19.18 3.18 17.59
C ILE A 152 -20.36 2.85 18.50
N GLU A 153 -20.50 1.57 18.84
CA GLU A 153 -21.56 1.06 19.71
C GLU A 153 -20.96 0.03 20.66
N ASN A 154 -21.26 0.15 21.96
CA ASN A 154 -20.81 -0.80 23.00
C ASN A 154 -19.28 -1.06 22.99
N ASP A 155 -18.49 0.01 22.84
CA ASP A 155 -17.03 -0.05 22.74
C ASP A 155 -16.50 -0.88 21.54
N GLN A 156 -17.31 -1.03 20.52
CA GLN A 156 -16.92 -1.66 19.26
C GLN A 156 -17.16 -0.70 18.07
N THR A 157 -16.30 -0.78 17.09
CA THR A 157 -16.45 -0.08 15.82
C THR A 157 -17.19 -0.98 14.83
N HIS A 158 -18.20 -0.42 14.18
CA HIS A 158 -19.00 -1.04 13.15
C HIS A 158 -18.75 -0.33 11.82
N PHE A 159 -18.08 -0.99 10.88
CA PHE A 159 -17.90 -0.50 9.51
C PHE A 159 -18.91 -1.18 8.59
N LYS A 160 -19.76 -0.38 7.95
CA LYS A 160 -20.68 -0.87 6.91
C LYS A 160 -19.91 -1.18 5.63
N ASN A 161 -20.39 -2.16 4.86
CA ASN A 161 -19.88 -2.43 3.51
C ASN A 161 -20.47 -1.50 2.43
N THR A 162 -21.29 -0.55 2.83
CA THR A 162 -22.04 0.36 1.96
C THR A 162 -21.75 1.79 2.34
N TRP A 163 -21.38 2.62 1.38
CA TRP A 163 -21.10 4.06 1.56
C TRP A 163 -21.34 4.86 0.29
N THR A 164 -21.26 6.18 0.37
CA THR A 164 -21.35 7.07 -0.78
C THR A 164 -19.99 7.25 -1.45
N ALA A 165 -19.93 7.06 -2.76
CA ALA A 165 -18.74 7.33 -3.58
C ALA A 165 -19.16 7.84 -4.96
N GLY A 166 -18.52 8.92 -5.44
CA GLY A 166 -18.84 9.53 -6.72
C GLY A 166 -20.29 10.02 -6.84
N GLY A 167 -20.90 10.40 -5.73
CA GLY A 167 -22.30 10.88 -5.66
C GLY A 167 -23.37 9.79 -5.67
N GLY A 168 -22.98 8.51 -5.61
CA GLY A 168 -23.90 7.36 -5.54
C GLY A 168 -23.59 6.44 -4.36
N THR A 169 -24.57 5.68 -3.93
CA THR A 169 -24.37 4.64 -2.91
C THR A 169 -23.78 3.40 -3.56
N ILE A 170 -22.68 2.92 -3.00
CA ILE A 170 -22.03 1.67 -3.43
C ILE A 170 -22.04 0.65 -2.30
N SER A 171 -22.03 -0.63 -2.66
CA SER A 171 -21.72 -1.73 -1.74
C SER A 171 -20.46 -2.42 -2.21
N TRP A 172 -19.50 -2.61 -1.31
CA TRP A 172 -18.24 -3.27 -1.67
C TRP A 172 -18.46 -4.75 -1.95
N ASN A 173 -18.11 -5.18 -3.14
CA ASN A 173 -18.25 -6.57 -3.60
C ASN A 173 -17.01 -7.11 -4.33
N MET A 174 -15.85 -6.45 -4.15
CA MET A 174 -14.65 -6.74 -4.92
C MET A 174 -13.62 -7.52 -4.08
N VAL A 175 -13.01 -8.52 -4.73
CA VAL A 175 -11.87 -9.27 -4.21
C VAL A 175 -10.82 -9.36 -5.32
N HIS A 176 -9.56 -9.15 -5.00
CA HIS A 176 -8.48 -9.13 -5.99
C HIS A 176 -8.28 -10.50 -6.65
N TYR A 177 -8.21 -10.51 -7.97
CA TYR A 177 -7.77 -11.66 -8.78
C TYR A 177 -6.26 -11.70 -8.91
N ASP A 178 -5.70 -12.85 -9.28
CA ASP A 178 -4.25 -13.03 -9.42
C ASP A 178 -3.63 -12.06 -10.44
N VAL A 179 -4.30 -11.77 -11.55
CA VAL A 179 -3.85 -10.76 -12.52
C VAL A 179 -3.74 -9.36 -11.91
N GLN A 180 -4.60 -9.04 -10.95
CA GLN A 180 -4.58 -7.76 -10.24
C GLN A 180 -3.44 -7.72 -9.20
N LEU A 181 -3.12 -8.86 -8.55
CA LEU A 181 -1.95 -8.98 -7.69
C LEU A 181 -0.66 -8.76 -8.48
N ILE A 182 -0.56 -9.33 -9.69
CA ILE A 182 0.55 -9.08 -10.62
C ILE A 182 0.66 -7.59 -10.94
N GLY A 183 -0.45 -6.97 -11.36
CA GLY A 183 -0.50 -5.54 -11.68
C GLY A 183 -0.06 -4.66 -10.52
N GLY A 184 -0.54 -4.94 -9.31
CA GLY A 184 -0.15 -4.22 -8.09
C GLY A 184 1.35 -4.33 -7.79
N TYR A 185 1.92 -5.52 -7.93
CA TYR A 185 3.35 -5.73 -7.73
C TYR A 185 4.20 -5.04 -8.81
N VAL A 186 3.76 -5.08 -10.07
CA VAL A 186 4.40 -4.34 -11.18
C VAL A 186 4.47 -2.85 -10.88
N LEU A 187 3.35 -2.24 -10.43
CA LEU A 187 3.30 -0.83 -10.04
C LEU A 187 4.25 -0.52 -8.87
N HIS A 188 4.26 -1.37 -7.82
CA HIS A 188 5.17 -1.20 -6.69
C HIS A 188 6.65 -1.22 -7.11
N THR A 189 7.01 -2.00 -8.12
CA THR A 189 8.39 -2.06 -8.65
C THR A 189 8.75 -0.92 -9.62
N GLY A 190 7.95 0.14 -9.69
CA GLY A 190 8.21 1.32 -10.52
C GLY A 190 8.02 1.09 -12.01
N LYS A 191 7.24 0.07 -12.40
CA LYS A 191 6.94 -0.26 -13.79
C LYS A 191 5.52 0.16 -14.16
N ILE A 192 5.24 0.23 -15.45
CA ILE A 192 3.90 0.46 -15.98
C ILE A 192 3.16 -0.87 -16.07
N ALA A 193 2.00 -0.97 -15.43
CA ALA A 193 1.08 -2.10 -15.56
C ALA A 193 0.02 -1.77 -16.63
N GLU A 194 0.15 -2.36 -17.81
CA GLU A 194 -0.87 -2.27 -18.85
C GLU A 194 -1.97 -3.31 -18.59
N MET A 195 -3.19 -2.83 -18.43
CA MET A 195 -4.38 -3.66 -18.18
C MET A 195 -5.51 -3.23 -19.10
N ALA A 196 -6.28 -4.18 -19.62
CA ALA A 196 -7.42 -3.91 -20.47
C ALA A 196 -8.52 -3.11 -19.75
N THR A 197 -9.40 -2.48 -20.52
CA THR A 197 -10.57 -1.79 -19.97
C THR A 197 -11.48 -2.79 -19.26
N GLY A 198 -11.93 -2.46 -18.04
CA GLY A 198 -12.79 -3.33 -17.23
C GLY A 198 -12.05 -4.30 -16.31
N GLU A 199 -10.71 -4.39 -16.35
CA GLU A 199 -9.92 -5.30 -15.47
C GLU A 199 -9.70 -4.77 -14.04
N GLY A 200 -10.34 -3.66 -13.68
CA GLY A 200 -10.31 -3.13 -12.31
C GLY A 200 -9.02 -2.41 -11.93
N LYS A 201 -8.48 -1.55 -12.83
CA LYS A 201 -7.25 -0.78 -12.57
C LYS A 201 -7.28 0.00 -11.26
N THR A 202 -8.43 0.59 -10.91
CA THR A 202 -8.61 1.35 -9.66
C THR A 202 -8.44 0.43 -8.44
N LEU A 203 -8.97 -0.81 -8.50
CA LEU A 203 -8.80 -1.79 -7.43
C LEU A 203 -7.33 -2.24 -7.32
N VAL A 204 -6.62 -2.41 -8.44
CA VAL A 204 -5.20 -2.78 -8.46
C VAL A 204 -4.35 -1.77 -7.70
N SER A 205 -4.63 -0.47 -7.83
CA SER A 205 -3.86 0.59 -7.16
C SER A 205 -3.92 0.52 -5.64
N THR A 206 -4.93 -0.13 -5.06
CA THR A 206 -5.05 -0.30 -3.60
C THR A 206 -3.90 -1.10 -3.00
N LEU A 207 -3.35 -2.05 -3.73
CA LEU A 207 -2.27 -2.93 -3.28
C LEU A 207 -0.95 -2.16 -3.05
N PRO A 208 -0.37 -1.49 -4.07
CA PRO A 208 0.84 -0.71 -3.87
C PRO A 208 0.60 0.52 -2.99
N ALA A 209 -0.60 1.13 -3.01
CA ALA A 209 -0.91 2.26 -2.14
C ALA A 209 -0.83 1.86 -0.67
N TYR A 210 -1.48 0.77 -0.26
CA TYR A 210 -1.38 0.27 1.11
C TYR A 210 0.06 -0.08 1.48
N LEU A 211 0.75 -0.86 0.65
CA LEU A 211 2.13 -1.30 0.93
C LEU A 211 3.07 -0.11 1.16
N ASN A 212 3.06 0.88 0.26
CA ASN A 212 3.94 2.03 0.38
C ASN A 212 3.54 2.98 1.53
N ALA A 213 2.25 3.07 1.88
CA ALA A 213 1.78 3.84 3.03
C ALA A 213 2.34 3.31 4.37
N LEU A 214 2.70 2.03 4.45
CA LEU A 214 3.29 1.44 5.66
C LEU A 214 4.64 2.06 6.03
N ALA A 215 5.38 2.61 5.06
CA ALA A 215 6.65 3.29 5.30
C ALA A 215 6.49 4.63 6.03
N GLY A 216 5.28 5.22 6.02
CA GLY A 216 5.02 6.50 6.70
C GLY A 216 5.48 7.75 5.94
N GLU A 217 5.94 7.61 4.70
CA GLU A 217 6.40 8.72 3.84
C GLU A 217 5.26 9.40 3.05
N GLY A 218 4.04 8.89 3.17
CA GLY A 218 2.90 9.30 2.36
C GLY A 218 2.86 8.64 0.98
N VAL A 219 1.66 8.59 0.40
CA VAL A 219 1.44 8.06 -0.96
C VAL A 219 0.53 9.01 -1.71
N HIS A 220 0.96 9.42 -2.90
CA HIS A 220 0.17 10.28 -3.78
C HIS A 220 -0.39 9.45 -4.95
N ILE A 221 -1.72 9.43 -5.07
CA ILE A 221 -2.43 8.83 -6.21
C ILE A 221 -2.87 9.96 -7.12
N VAL A 222 -2.30 10.01 -8.33
CA VAL A 222 -2.59 11.05 -9.30
C VAL A 222 -3.58 10.52 -10.34
N THR A 223 -4.66 11.24 -10.58
CA THR A 223 -5.69 10.95 -11.59
C THR A 223 -5.72 12.04 -12.66
N VAL A 224 -6.48 11.81 -13.73
CA VAL A 224 -6.53 12.78 -14.86
C VAL A 224 -7.40 14.02 -14.54
N ASN A 225 -8.22 13.98 -13.48
CA ASN A 225 -9.05 15.11 -13.05
C ASN A 225 -9.55 14.92 -11.61
N ASP A 226 -10.06 16.02 -11.02
CA ASP A 226 -10.53 16.10 -9.65
C ASP A 226 -11.71 15.17 -9.37
N TYR A 227 -12.63 15.02 -10.34
CA TYR A 227 -13.76 14.09 -10.20
C TYR A 227 -13.29 12.65 -9.95
N LEU A 228 -12.29 12.18 -10.68
CA LEU A 228 -11.74 10.83 -10.50
C LEU A 228 -10.92 10.72 -9.22
N ALA A 229 -10.22 11.78 -8.82
CA ALA A 229 -9.50 11.80 -7.55
C ALA A 229 -10.48 11.60 -6.38
N ARG A 230 -11.54 12.41 -6.35
CA ARG A 230 -12.58 12.31 -5.32
C ARG A 230 -13.31 10.96 -5.37
N ARG A 231 -13.78 10.55 -6.55
CA ARG A 231 -14.49 9.26 -6.70
C ARG A 231 -13.65 8.09 -6.20
N ASP A 232 -12.38 8.02 -6.59
CA ASP A 232 -11.52 6.88 -6.28
C ASP A 232 -11.07 6.89 -4.80
N SER A 233 -10.89 8.08 -4.19
CA SER A 233 -10.64 8.21 -2.76
C SER A 233 -11.86 7.78 -1.93
N GLU A 234 -13.06 8.25 -2.29
CA GLU A 234 -14.30 7.84 -1.65
C GLU A 234 -14.60 6.35 -1.82
N TRP A 235 -14.26 5.77 -3.00
CA TRP A 235 -14.53 4.37 -3.30
C TRP A 235 -13.64 3.41 -2.50
N ASN A 236 -12.34 3.69 -2.44
CA ASN A 236 -11.35 2.80 -1.82
C ASN A 236 -10.98 3.22 -0.38
N GLY A 237 -11.24 4.46 0.00
CA GLY A 237 -10.89 5.03 1.31
C GLY A 237 -11.29 4.15 2.48
N PRO A 238 -12.55 3.69 2.58
CA PRO A 238 -13.01 2.88 3.71
C PRO A 238 -12.23 1.59 3.93
N ILE A 239 -11.65 1.00 2.88
CA ILE A 239 -10.79 -0.19 3.00
C ILE A 239 -9.47 0.14 3.70
N PHE A 240 -8.84 1.27 3.33
CA PHE A 240 -7.61 1.74 3.97
C PHE A 240 -7.85 2.19 5.42
N GLU A 241 -8.91 2.92 5.64
CA GLU A 241 -9.31 3.44 6.95
C GLU A 241 -9.60 2.31 7.94
N TRP A 242 -10.29 1.27 7.49
CA TRP A 242 -10.50 0.08 8.31
C TRP A 242 -9.18 -0.59 8.70
N LEU A 243 -8.17 -0.53 7.84
CA LEU A 243 -6.81 -1.01 8.10
C LEU A 243 -5.94 -0.02 8.91
N GLY A 244 -6.47 1.14 9.29
CA GLY A 244 -5.74 2.14 10.08
C GLY A 244 -4.80 3.04 9.26
N VAL A 245 -5.13 3.25 7.97
CA VAL A 245 -4.44 4.19 7.08
C VAL A 245 -5.39 5.33 6.74
N THR A 246 -4.97 6.57 6.94
CA THR A 246 -5.77 7.76 6.60
C THR A 246 -5.77 8.02 5.11
N VAL A 247 -6.91 8.49 4.59
CA VAL A 247 -7.10 8.88 3.19
C VAL A 247 -7.67 10.28 3.13
N ASP A 248 -7.18 11.08 2.20
CA ASP A 248 -7.72 12.40 1.91
C ASP A 248 -7.66 12.68 0.41
N CYS A 249 -8.43 13.66 -0.06
CA CYS A 249 -8.46 14.09 -1.44
C CYS A 249 -8.14 15.58 -1.50
N ILE A 250 -7.19 15.95 -2.35
CA ILE A 250 -6.88 17.35 -2.65
C ILE A 250 -7.83 17.78 -3.78
N ASP A 251 -8.68 18.75 -3.48
CA ASP A 251 -9.63 19.39 -4.41
C ASP A 251 -9.04 20.66 -5.01
#